data_faba8939bc887deae4d775aff1b40a75
#
_entry.id   faba8939bc887deae4d775aff1b40a75
#
_cell.length_a   1.000
_cell.length_b   1.000
_cell.length_c   1.000
_cell.angle_alpha   90.00
_cell.angle_beta   90.00
_cell.angle_gamma   90.00
#
_symmetry.space_group_name_H-M   'P 1'
#
loop_
_entity.id
_entity.type
_entity.pdbx_description
1 polymer ?
#
loop_
_entity_poly.entity_id
_entity_poly.type
_entity_poly.pdbx_seq_one_letter_code
_entity_poly.pdbx_strand_id
1 'polypeptide(L)'
;TPHSFLRADTSRVQALHACLQAHAGTHPALWMGLSWRSVNPQTGADRSLSLHALARTLVDGVQSSAGEHGVPVRWVSLQYGDVREEIAHLRQQTGIEVVQLAQVDNQNDLDGLAALMTACDGVVSVQNATLHLAGALGLPMWALLRHVPDWRWQMHRTDSVWYPSARLVRQRVPGDWTSALTVLQQR
;
A
#
# COMPACT_ATOMS: atom_id res chain seq x y z
N THR A 1 21.00 -4.60 -5.65
CA THR A 1 20.06 -3.63 -6.26
C THR A 1 18.79 -4.38 -6.58
N PRO A 2 17.62 -3.95 -6.15
CA PRO A 2 16.37 -4.57 -6.58
C PRO A 2 16.28 -4.48 -8.10
N HIS A 3 16.05 -5.61 -8.75
CA HIS A 3 15.88 -5.64 -10.20
C HIS A 3 14.47 -5.13 -10.52
N SER A 4 14.35 -3.86 -10.92
CA SER A 4 13.10 -3.33 -11.47
C SER A 4 12.97 -3.76 -12.93
N PHE A 5 11.79 -4.23 -13.33
CA PHE A 5 11.46 -4.57 -14.71
C PHE A 5 10.82 -3.40 -15.46
N LEU A 6 10.22 -2.47 -14.69
CA LEU A 6 9.53 -1.29 -15.19
C LEU A 6 10.15 -0.02 -14.62
N ARG A 7 9.92 1.09 -15.32
CA ARG A 7 10.27 2.44 -14.85
C ARG A 7 9.09 3.36 -15.09
N ALA A 8 8.76 4.15 -14.09
CA ALA A 8 7.77 5.21 -14.23
C ALA A 8 8.36 6.42 -14.96
N ASP A 9 7.50 7.22 -15.58
CA ASP A 9 7.88 8.49 -16.18
C ASP A 9 8.39 9.47 -15.11
N THR A 10 9.63 9.92 -15.27
CA THR A 10 10.32 10.74 -14.26
C THR A 10 9.63 12.09 -14.04
N SER A 11 9.10 12.70 -15.08
CA SER A 11 8.43 14.00 -14.97
C SER A 11 7.11 13.88 -14.20
N ARG A 12 6.35 12.82 -14.44
CA ARG A 12 5.13 12.51 -13.66
C ARG A 12 5.46 12.19 -12.21
N VAL A 13 6.51 11.43 -11.95
CA VAL A 13 6.97 11.14 -10.57
C VAL A 13 7.28 12.42 -9.83
N GLN A 14 8.06 13.33 -10.41
CA GLN A 14 8.41 14.60 -9.79
C GLN A 14 7.18 15.47 -9.51
N ALA A 15 6.25 15.55 -10.45
CA ALA A 15 5.01 16.32 -10.29
C ALA A 15 4.14 15.74 -9.15
N LEU A 16 3.97 14.42 -9.11
CA LEU A 16 3.18 13.76 -8.07
C LEU A 16 3.84 13.81 -6.69
N HIS A 17 5.17 13.68 -6.63
CA HIS A 17 5.92 13.90 -5.39
C HIS A 17 5.73 15.32 -4.85
N ALA A 18 5.79 16.34 -5.72
CA ALA A 18 5.53 17.72 -5.33
C ALA A 18 4.09 17.90 -4.80
N CYS A 19 3.10 17.26 -5.44
CA CYS A 19 1.71 17.26 -4.94
C CYS A 19 1.58 16.60 -3.56
N LEU A 20 2.23 15.47 -3.33
CA LEU A 20 2.24 14.79 -2.03
C LEU A 20 2.90 15.69 -0.96
N GLN A 21 4.04 16.30 -1.26
CA GLN A 21 4.70 17.23 -0.34
C GLN A 21 3.83 18.45 -0.02
N ALA A 22 3.09 18.99 -0.99
CA ALA A 22 2.14 20.07 -0.74
C ALA A 22 1.03 19.66 0.25
N HIS A 23 0.57 18.41 0.21
CA HIS A 23 -0.38 17.87 1.21
C HIS A 23 0.25 17.66 2.59
N ALA A 24 1.56 17.43 2.67
CA ALA A 24 2.27 17.32 3.95
C ALA A 24 2.40 18.66 4.69
N GLY A 25 2.29 19.78 3.98
CA GLY A 25 2.46 21.11 4.53
C GLY A 25 3.94 21.50 4.67
N THR A 26 4.30 22.16 5.77
CA THR A 26 5.66 22.72 5.97
C THR A 26 6.69 21.70 6.43
N HIS A 27 6.27 20.52 6.86
CA HIS A 27 7.18 19.49 7.37
C HIS A 27 7.29 18.32 6.37
N PRO A 28 8.52 17.78 6.17
CA PRO A 28 8.68 16.59 5.35
C PRO A 28 7.91 15.41 5.96
N ALA A 29 7.33 14.58 5.11
CA ALA A 29 6.63 13.37 5.52
C ALA A 29 7.04 12.18 4.63
N LEU A 30 7.02 10.98 5.20
CA LEU A 30 7.10 9.74 4.44
C LEU A 30 5.70 9.39 3.91
N TRP A 31 5.62 9.01 2.65
CA TRP A 31 4.38 8.66 1.99
C TRP A 31 4.28 7.17 1.74
N MET A 32 3.24 6.56 2.27
CA MET A 32 2.95 5.14 2.06
C MET A 32 1.70 4.98 1.21
N GLY A 33 1.86 4.28 0.08
CA GLY A 33 0.74 3.95 -0.80
C GLY A 33 -0.04 2.74 -0.30
N LEU A 34 -1.37 2.83 -0.26
CA LEU A 34 -2.26 1.79 0.26
C LEU A 34 -3.19 1.23 -0.81
N SER A 35 -3.26 -0.13 -0.89
CA SER A 35 -4.30 -0.82 -1.67
C SER A 35 -4.79 -2.03 -0.88
N TRP A 36 -6.09 -2.08 -0.54
CA TRP A 36 -6.65 -2.97 0.48
C TRP A 36 -7.69 -3.95 -0.01
N ARG A 37 -8.10 -3.87 -1.27
CA ARG A 37 -9.07 -4.83 -1.82
C ARG A 37 -8.79 -5.23 -3.26
N SER A 38 -9.35 -6.37 -3.63
CA SER A 38 -9.30 -6.95 -4.97
C SER A 38 -10.73 -7.15 -5.48
N VAL A 39 -11.00 -6.75 -6.72
CA VAL A 39 -12.30 -6.96 -7.38
C VAL A 39 -12.35 -8.26 -8.19
N ASN A 40 -11.38 -9.15 -8.01
CA ASN A 40 -11.42 -10.45 -8.69
C ASN A 40 -12.70 -11.19 -8.28
N PRO A 41 -13.56 -11.62 -9.24
CA PRO A 41 -14.87 -12.20 -8.91
C PRO A 41 -14.79 -13.49 -8.09
N GLN A 42 -13.72 -14.26 -8.25
CA GLN A 42 -13.57 -15.58 -7.62
C GLN A 42 -12.86 -15.53 -6.27
N THR A 43 -11.90 -14.62 -6.10
CA THR A 43 -11.00 -14.62 -4.95
C THR A 43 -10.83 -13.23 -4.32
N GLY A 44 -11.54 -12.22 -4.81
CA GLY A 44 -11.40 -10.86 -4.35
C GLY A 44 -11.76 -10.68 -2.89
N ALA A 45 -12.85 -11.30 -2.43
CA ALA A 45 -13.28 -11.25 -1.04
C ALA A 45 -12.20 -11.78 -0.09
N ASP A 46 -11.61 -12.94 -0.41
CA ASP A 46 -10.57 -13.57 0.41
C ASP A 46 -9.26 -12.76 0.46
N ARG A 47 -9.04 -11.90 -0.53
CA ARG A 47 -7.85 -11.05 -0.66
C ARG A 47 -8.03 -9.67 -0.05
N SER A 48 -9.26 -9.29 0.23
CA SER A 48 -9.59 -7.95 0.69
C SER A 48 -9.63 -7.87 2.20
N LEU A 49 -9.26 -6.72 2.72
CA LEU A 49 -9.46 -6.38 4.12
C LEU A 49 -10.08 -4.98 4.24
N SER A 50 -10.59 -4.67 5.41
CA SER A 50 -11.17 -3.35 5.70
C SER A 50 -10.08 -2.28 5.71
N LEU A 51 -10.32 -1.15 5.01
CA LEU A 51 -9.45 0.02 5.09
C LEU A 51 -9.29 0.50 6.54
N HIS A 52 -10.36 0.46 7.33
CA HIS A 52 -10.33 0.83 8.75
C HIS A 52 -9.34 -0.05 9.54
N ALA A 53 -9.39 -1.38 9.38
CA ALA A 53 -8.47 -2.28 10.08
C ALA A 53 -7.02 -2.06 9.65
N LEU A 54 -6.77 -1.90 8.34
CA LEU A 54 -5.44 -1.61 7.81
C LEU A 54 -4.89 -0.29 8.35
N ALA A 55 -5.64 0.80 8.20
CA ALA A 55 -5.21 2.14 8.59
C ALA A 55 -4.93 2.24 10.09
N ARG A 56 -5.79 1.67 10.94
CA ARG A 56 -5.57 1.62 12.40
C ARG A 56 -4.27 0.90 12.73
N THR A 57 -4.06 -0.28 12.16
CA THR A 57 -2.84 -1.07 12.38
C THR A 57 -1.58 -0.30 12.01
N LEU A 58 -1.59 0.39 10.87
CA LEU A 58 -0.44 1.15 10.39
C LEU A 58 -0.15 2.37 11.27
N VAL A 59 -1.18 3.09 11.69
CA VAL A 59 -1.03 4.24 12.60
C VAL A 59 -0.49 3.81 13.96
N ASP A 60 -1.05 2.74 14.54
CA ASP A 60 -0.58 2.20 15.83
C ASP A 60 0.87 1.72 15.73
N GLY A 61 1.27 1.10 14.61
CA GLY A 61 2.65 0.68 14.36
C GLY A 61 3.62 1.86 14.26
N VAL A 62 3.26 2.89 13.51
CA VAL A 62 4.06 4.12 13.39
C VAL A 62 4.21 4.81 14.74
N GLN A 63 3.13 4.96 15.51
CA GLN A 63 3.17 5.56 16.85
C GLN A 63 4.06 4.79 17.82
N SER A 64 4.06 3.47 17.72
CA SER A 64 4.90 2.60 18.57
C SER A 64 6.38 2.63 18.19
N SER A 65 6.70 2.93 16.93
CA SER A 65 8.06 2.91 16.37
C SER A 65 8.69 4.30 16.30
N ALA A 66 7.89 5.34 16.14
CA ALA A 66 8.34 6.72 16.11
C ALA A 66 8.59 7.20 17.55
N GLY A 67 9.85 7.39 17.94
CA GLY A 67 10.16 8.24 19.08
C GLY A 67 9.63 9.66 18.85
N GLU A 68 9.67 10.53 19.89
CA GLU A 68 9.10 11.89 19.88
C GLU A 68 9.56 12.80 18.71
N HIS A 69 10.55 12.39 17.92
CA HIS A 69 11.15 13.14 16.80
C HIS A 69 11.06 12.42 15.44
N GLY A 70 10.18 11.43 15.29
CA GLY A 70 10.02 10.68 14.04
C GLY A 70 9.46 11.55 12.91
N VAL A 71 9.89 11.27 11.66
CA VAL A 71 9.29 11.88 10.47
C VAL A 71 7.84 11.35 10.36
N PRO A 72 6.83 12.24 10.23
CA PRO A 72 5.44 11.80 10.13
C PRO A 72 5.21 10.94 8.89
N VAL A 73 4.44 9.86 9.05
CA VAL A 73 4.01 9.01 7.95
C VAL A 73 2.61 9.43 7.52
N ARG A 74 2.42 9.53 6.20
CA ARG A 74 1.15 9.86 5.56
C ARG A 74 0.74 8.79 4.58
N TRP A 75 -0.54 8.73 4.29
CA TRP A 75 -1.15 7.67 3.51
C TRP A 75 -1.76 8.21 2.23
N VAL A 76 -1.50 7.54 1.10
CA VAL A 76 -2.13 7.84 -0.18
C VAL A 76 -2.80 6.61 -0.75
N SER A 77 -3.98 6.79 -1.33
CA SER A 77 -4.73 5.70 -1.95
C SER A 77 -4.15 5.33 -3.30
N LEU A 78 -3.75 4.08 -3.43
CA LEU A 78 -3.44 3.40 -4.70
C LEU A 78 -4.58 2.46 -5.12
N GLN A 79 -5.69 2.46 -4.35
CA GLN A 79 -6.82 1.59 -4.59
C GLN A 79 -7.57 2.03 -5.83
N TYR A 80 -7.83 1.11 -6.74
CA TYR A 80 -8.67 1.30 -7.92
C TYR A 80 -10.16 1.20 -7.59
N GLY A 81 -10.99 1.77 -8.46
CA GLY A 81 -12.42 1.92 -8.26
C GLY A 81 -12.79 3.11 -7.38
N ASP A 82 -14.07 3.33 -7.17
CA ASP A 82 -14.54 4.41 -6.31
C ASP A 82 -14.40 4.00 -4.83
N VAL A 83 -13.59 4.76 -4.11
CA VAL A 83 -13.30 4.56 -2.68
C VAL A 83 -13.53 5.82 -1.84
N ARG A 84 -14.14 6.84 -2.41
CA ARG A 84 -14.34 8.15 -1.75
C ARG A 84 -15.16 8.03 -0.48
N GLU A 85 -16.25 7.28 -0.51
CA GLU A 85 -17.10 7.07 0.67
C GLU A 85 -16.37 6.30 1.77
N GLU A 86 -15.59 5.27 1.40
CA GLU A 86 -14.82 4.46 2.33
C GLU A 86 -13.73 5.29 3.02
N ILE A 87 -13.02 6.13 2.28
CA ILE A 87 -12.01 7.05 2.82
C ILE A 87 -12.66 8.13 3.70
N ALA A 88 -13.77 8.71 3.27
CA ALA A 88 -14.50 9.70 4.05
C ALA A 88 -15.02 9.12 5.38
N HIS A 89 -15.53 7.90 5.34
CA HIS A 89 -16.00 7.19 6.53
C HIS A 89 -14.86 6.87 7.52
N LEU A 90 -13.71 6.41 7.01
CA LEU A 90 -12.51 6.23 7.83
C LEU A 90 -12.12 7.52 8.54
N ARG A 91 -12.03 8.63 7.80
CA ARG A 91 -11.67 9.94 8.36
C ARG A 91 -12.65 10.39 9.43
N GLN A 92 -13.95 10.23 9.18
CA GLN A 92 -15.00 10.59 10.13
C GLN A 92 -14.92 9.80 11.44
N GLN A 93 -14.64 8.50 11.35
CA GLN A 93 -14.61 7.61 12.51
C GLN A 93 -13.32 7.70 13.32
N THR A 94 -12.19 7.95 12.68
CA THR A 94 -10.87 7.77 13.29
C THR A 94 -9.98 9.01 13.25
N GLY A 95 -10.31 10.01 12.43
CA GLY A 95 -9.43 11.13 12.12
C GLY A 95 -8.25 10.78 11.20
N ILE A 96 -8.08 9.50 10.82
CA ILE A 96 -7.01 9.07 9.91
C ILE A 96 -7.33 9.57 8.50
N GLU A 97 -6.37 10.27 7.90
CA GLU A 97 -6.48 10.79 6.55
C GLU A 97 -5.73 9.89 5.56
N VAL A 98 -6.43 9.49 4.49
CA VAL A 98 -5.84 8.83 3.33
C VAL A 98 -6.07 9.75 2.14
N VAL A 99 -4.99 10.30 1.58
CA VAL A 99 -5.07 11.23 0.45
C VAL A 99 -5.43 10.47 -0.82
N GLN A 100 -6.30 11.06 -1.63
CA GLN A 100 -6.60 10.60 -2.98
C GLN A 100 -6.26 11.71 -3.97
N LEU A 101 -5.34 11.46 -4.90
CA LEU A 101 -4.94 12.43 -5.90
C LEU A 101 -5.87 12.33 -7.12
N ALA A 102 -6.68 13.36 -7.35
CA ALA A 102 -7.68 13.38 -8.42
C ALA A 102 -7.09 13.34 -9.84
N GLN A 103 -5.81 13.70 -10.00
CA GLN A 103 -5.10 13.68 -11.28
C GLN A 103 -4.60 12.30 -11.70
N VAL A 104 -4.79 11.27 -10.89
CA VAL A 104 -4.42 9.88 -11.21
C VAL A 104 -5.66 9.00 -11.14
N ASP A 105 -6.03 8.40 -12.26
CA ASP A 105 -7.03 7.34 -12.31
C ASP A 105 -6.33 5.99 -12.02
N ASN A 106 -6.42 5.54 -10.77
CA ASN A 106 -5.80 4.29 -10.32
C ASN A 106 -6.32 3.03 -11.03
N GLN A 107 -7.35 3.15 -11.85
CA GLN A 107 -7.95 2.03 -12.59
C GLN A 107 -7.54 2.01 -14.06
N ASN A 108 -7.49 3.18 -14.72
CA ASN A 108 -7.34 3.26 -16.17
C ASN A 108 -6.03 3.94 -16.60
N ASP A 109 -5.34 4.64 -15.68
CA ASP A 109 -4.04 5.29 -15.95
C ASP A 109 -2.90 4.53 -15.25
N LEU A 110 -2.47 3.43 -15.88
CA LEU A 110 -1.42 2.58 -15.32
C LEU A 110 -0.08 3.31 -15.18
N ASP A 111 0.26 4.18 -16.10
CA ASP A 111 1.49 4.98 -16.05
C ASP A 111 1.42 6.03 -14.93
N GLY A 112 0.25 6.63 -14.72
CA GLY A 112 0.00 7.54 -13.59
C GLY A 112 0.07 6.83 -12.25
N LEU A 113 -0.51 5.64 -12.15
CA LEU A 113 -0.41 4.81 -10.96
C LEU A 113 1.06 4.42 -10.68
N ALA A 114 1.81 4.02 -11.69
CA ALA A 114 3.24 3.70 -11.56
C ALA A 114 4.05 4.91 -11.08
N ALA A 115 3.75 6.10 -11.60
CA ALA A 115 4.40 7.34 -11.19
C ALA A 115 4.03 7.72 -9.74
N LEU A 116 2.75 7.59 -9.35
CA LEU A 116 2.30 7.85 -7.99
C LEU A 116 2.96 6.89 -6.99
N MET A 117 3.01 5.60 -7.31
CA MET A 117 3.68 4.59 -6.49
C MET A 117 5.17 4.89 -6.32
N THR A 118 5.84 5.32 -7.40
CA THR A 118 7.28 5.67 -7.37
C THR A 118 7.53 6.97 -6.60
N ALA A 119 6.54 7.85 -6.50
CA ALA A 119 6.62 9.05 -5.67
C ALA A 119 6.41 8.78 -4.17
N CYS A 120 6.02 7.55 -3.79
CA CYS A 120 5.91 7.10 -2.41
C CYS A 120 7.21 6.46 -1.91
N ASP A 121 7.41 6.46 -0.59
CA ASP A 121 8.54 5.80 0.08
C ASP A 121 8.33 4.28 0.20
N GLY A 122 7.10 3.82 0.12
CA GLY A 122 6.76 2.40 0.15
C GLY A 122 5.29 2.13 -0.16
N VAL A 123 4.96 0.85 -0.30
CA VAL A 123 3.62 0.39 -0.65
C VAL A 123 3.16 -0.72 0.29
N VAL A 124 1.94 -0.63 0.76
CA VAL A 124 1.24 -1.71 1.46
C VAL A 124 0.04 -2.13 0.62
N SER A 125 0.04 -3.36 0.13
CA SER A 125 -1.03 -3.80 -0.76
C SER A 125 -1.43 -5.24 -0.51
N VAL A 126 -2.72 -5.52 -0.65
CA VAL A 126 -3.22 -6.89 -0.79
C VAL A 126 -2.83 -7.46 -2.15
N GLN A 127 -3.04 -8.76 -2.31
CA GLN A 127 -2.74 -9.51 -3.53
C GLN A 127 -3.65 -9.09 -4.71
N ASN A 128 -3.26 -8.04 -5.41
CA ASN A 128 -3.95 -7.49 -6.58
C ASN A 128 -2.94 -6.97 -7.64
N ALA A 129 -3.40 -6.31 -8.69
CA ALA A 129 -2.55 -5.77 -9.75
C ALA A 129 -1.56 -4.70 -9.24
N THR A 130 -2.00 -3.86 -8.29
CA THR A 130 -1.18 -2.82 -7.67
C THR A 130 0.07 -3.41 -7.01
N LEU A 131 -0.07 -4.55 -6.31
CA LEU A 131 1.05 -5.24 -5.68
C LEU A 131 2.09 -5.72 -6.71
N HIS A 132 1.64 -6.26 -7.84
CA HIS A 132 2.54 -6.69 -8.91
C HIS A 132 3.24 -5.52 -9.60
N LEU A 133 2.55 -4.39 -9.78
CA LEU A 133 3.14 -3.17 -10.31
C LEU A 133 4.22 -2.61 -9.38
N ALA A 134 3.98 -2.57 -8.07
CA ALA A 134 4.98 -2.15 -7.07
C ALA A 134 6.25 -3.02 -7.15
N GLY A 135 6.06 -4.33 -7.24
CA GLY A 135 7.18 -5.27 -7.37
C GLY A 135 7.95 -5.11 -8.67
N ALA A 136 7.27 -4.91 -9.80
CA ALA A 136 7.89 -4.67 -11.09
C ALA A 136 8.68 -3.35 -11.15
N LEU A 137 8.24 -2.33 -10.42
CA LEU A 137 8.96 -1.06 -10.22
C LEU A 137 10.11 -1.17 -9.21
N GLY A 138 10.24 -2.30 -8.49
CA GLY A 138 11.29 -2.51 -7.49
C GLY A 138 11.09 -1.71 -6.19
N LEU A 139 9.87 -1.26 -5.90
CA LEU A 139 9.58 -0.42 -4.75
C LEU A 139 9.57 -1.22 -3.44
N PRO A 140 9.99 -0.63 -2.31
CA PRO A 140 9.78 -1.23 -0.99
C PRO A 140 8.30 -1.53 -0.79
N MET A 141 7.95 -2.78 -0.48
CA MET A 141 6.55 -3.13 -0.31
C MET A 141 6.28 -4.23 0.71
N TRP A 142 5.12 -4.11 1.37
CA TRP A 142 4.52 -5.15 2.18
C TRP A 142 3.36 -5.78 1.42
N ALA A 143 3.50 -7.07 1.12
CA ALA A 143 2.50 -7.85 0.41
C ALA A 143 1.60 -8.57 1.41
N LEU A 144 0.36 -8.12 1.54
CA LEU A 144 -0.64 -8.75 2.40
C LEU A 144 -1.29 -9.92 1.63
N LEU A 145 -1.02 -11.13 2.08
CA LEU A 145 -1.41 -12.35 1.40
C LEU A 145 -2.47 -13.12 2.18
N ARG A 146 -3.47 -13.66 1.46
CA ARG A 146 -4.39 -14.64 2.04
C ARG A 146 -3.64 -15.90 2.47
N HIS A 147 -4.28 -16.77 3.25
CA HIS A 147 -3.70 -18.01 3.79
C HIS A 147 -3.10 -18.89 2.69
N VAL A 148 -3.84 -19.21 1.66
CA VAL A 148 -3.35 -19.90 0.46
C VAL A 148 -3.27 -18.87 -0.68
N PRO A 149 -2.11 -18.28 -0.95
CA PRO A 149 -1.97 -17.25 -1.96
C PRO A 149 -1.91 -17.85 -3.37
N ASP A 150 -1.79 -16.98 -4.36
CA ASP A 150 -1.39 -17.36 -5.71
C ASP A 150 0.02 -18.00 -5.69
N TRP A 151 0.29 -18.93 -6.60
CA TRP A 151 1.54 -19.69 -6.68
C TRP A 151 2.81 -18.82 -6.72
N ARG A 152 2.71 -17.60 -7.25
CA ARG A 152 3.82 -16.64 -7.33
C ARG A 152 4.39 -16.28 -5.96
N TRP A 153 3.57 -16.31 -4.92
CA TRP A 153 3.95 -15.93 -3.56
C TRP A 153 4.43 -17.10 -2.71
N GLN A 154 4.31 -18.32 -3.21
CA GLN A 154 4.69 -19.56 -2.51
C GLN A 154 4.15 -19.64 -1.06
N MET A 155 4.24 -20.80 -0.39
CA MET A 155 3.57 -20.99 0.90
C MET A 155 4.44 -20.62 2.11
N HIS A 156 5.72 -20.92 2.10
CA HIS A 156 6.55 -20.91 3.31
C HIS A 156 7.67 -19.86 3.27
N ARG A 157 7.40 -18.71 2.65
CA ARG A 157 8.39 -17.62 2.52
C ARG A 157 7.86 -16.31 3.09
N THR A 158 8.79 -15.51 3.58
CA THR A 158 8.57 -14.11 3.99
C THR A 158 9.14 -13.11 2.98
N ASP A 159 9.82 -13.61 1.95
CA ASP A 159 10.38 -12.87 0.80
C ASP A 159 9.79 -13.40 -0.52
N SER A 160 10.02 -12.71 -1.61
CA SER A 160 9.55 -13.09 -2.94
C SER A 160 10.72 -13.39 -3.87
N VAL A 161 10.62 -14.49 -4.64
CA VAL A 161 11.58 -14.80 -5.70
C VAL A 161 11.43 -13.90 -6.93
N TRP A 162 10.25 -13.30 -7.09
CA TRP A 162 9.94 -12.42 -8.23
C TRP A 162 10.28 -10.95 -7.95
N TYR A 163 10.09 -10.53 -6.70
CA TYR A 163 10.20 -9.14 -6.29
C TYR A 163 11.07 -9.03 -5.03
N PRO A 164 12.39 -8.86 -5.17
CA PRO A 164 13.32 -8.85 -4.02
C PRO A 164 13.04 -7.78 -2.98
N SER A 165 12.31 -6.70 -3.36
CA SER A 165 11.89 -5.64 -2.46
C SER A 165 10.65 -5.98 -1.62
N ALA A 166 9.99 -7.11 -1.91
CA ALA A 166 8.75 -7.50 -1.24
C ALA A 166 9.00 -8.18 0.10
N ARG A 167 8.25 -7.76 1.11
CA ARG A 167 8.10 -8.46 2.39
C ARG A 167 6.71 -9.08 2.43
N LEU A 168 6.64 -10.42 2.58
CA LEU A 168 5.38 -11.15 2.53
C LEU A 168 4.82 -11.30 3.94
N VAL A 169 3.59 -10.81 4.11
CA VAL A 169 2.81 -10.91 5.34
C VAL A 169 1.55 -11.71 5.06
N ARG A 170 1.35 -12.83 5.74
CA ARG A 170 0.34 -13.82 5.38
C ARG A 170 -0.65 -14.09 6.50
N GLN A 171 -1.92 -14.30 6.13
CA GLN A 171 -2.92 -14.86 7.05
C GLN A 171 -2.46 -16.23 7.56
N ARG A 172 -2.56 -16.46 8.86
CA ARG A 172 -2.33 -17.78 9.48
C ARG A 172 -3.55 -18.69 9.35
N VAL A 173 -4.74 -18.10 9.37
CA VAL A 173 -6.03 -18.78 9.23
C VAL A 173 -6.78 -18.15 8.05
N PRO A 174 -7.45 -18.96 7.20
CA PRO A 174 -8.24 -18.42 6.08
C PRO A 174 -9.26 -17.38 6.54
N GLY A 175 -9.25 -16.21 5.88
CA GLY A 175 -10.17 -15.10 6.18
C GLY A 175 -9.82 -14.26 7.40
N ASP A 176 -8.88 -14.69 8.24
CA ASP A 176 -8.43 -13.93 9.42
C ASP A 176 -7.17 -13.10 9.12
N TRP A 177 -7.34 -11.78 9.06
CA TRP A 177 -6.25 -10.83 8.86
C TRP A 177 -5.51 -10.44 10.15
N THR A 178 -6.01 -10.81 11.33
CA THR A 178 -5.46 -10.38 12.63
C THR A 178 -3.97 -10.69 12.75
N SER A 179 -3.58 -11.93 12.41
CA SER A 179 -2.18 -12.34 12.49
C SER A 179 -1.27 -11.60 11.50
N ALA A 180 -1.77 -11.30 10.31
CA ALA A 180 -1.02 -10.53 9.31
C ALA A 180 -0.88 -9.06 9.73
N LEU A 181 -1.94 -8.45 10.25
CA LEU A 181 -1.92 -7.09 10.75
C LEU A 181 -0.99 -6.93 11.96
N THR A 182 -0.96 -7.90 12.89
CA THR A 182 0.00 -7.90 14.00
C THR A 182 1.45 -7.89 13.53
N VAL A 183 1.79 -8.69 12.52
CA VAL A 183 3.15 -8.69 11.94
C VAL A 183 3.47 -7.36 11.26
N LEU A 184 2.48 -6.76 10.57
CA LEU A 184 2.64 -5.48 9.90
C LEU A 184 2.90 -4.34 10.91
N GLN A 185 2.21 -4.37 12.05
CA GLN A 185 2.34 -3.37 13.12
C GLN A 185 3.73 -3.34 13.76
N GLN A 186 4.43 -4.47 13.78
CA GLN A 186 5.73 -4.63 14.44
C GLN A 186 6.92 -4.28 13.52
N ARG A 187 6.69 -3.82 12.30
CA ARG A 187 7.70 -3.62 11.25
C ARG A 187 7.88 -2.16 10.88
#